data_f4d3e7197d3045e0bf1396080f60a927
#
_entry.id   f4d3e7197d3045e0bf1396080f60a927
#
_cell.length_a   1.000
_cell.length_b   1.000
_cell.length_c   1.000
_cell.angle_alpha   90.00
_cell.angle_beta   90.00
_cell.angle_gamma   90.00
#
_symmetry.space_group_name_H-M   'P 1'
#
loop_
_entity.id
_entity.type
_entity.pdbx_description
1 polymer ?
#
loop_
_entity_poly.entity_id
_entity_poly.type
_entity_poly.pdbx_seq_one_letter_code
_entity_poly.pdbx_strand_id
1 'polypeptide(L)' 'MVEKTVSNMYRIFRSTGPKSTVEISGPYKTFGLAKKALWEIYNKLMWQGTICAWNNNISFTGIVEGITTTIYIKKN' A
#
# COMPACT_ATOMS: atom_id res chain seq x y z
N MET A 1 -6.98 31.19 1.76
CA MET A 1 -6.93 30.59 1.96
C MET A 1 -6.70 29.60 1.96
N VAL A 2 -6.68 29.32 1.91
CA VAL A 2 -6.53 28.43 2.07
C VAL A 2 -6.19 27.49 1.90
N GLU A 3 -6.02 27.06 1.76
CA GLU A 3 -5.70 26.21 1.68
C GLU A 3 -5.54 25.17 1.59
N LYS A 4 -5.48 24.94 1.13
CA LYS A 4 -5.42 23.92 1.12
C LYS A 4 -4.78 22.96 1.12
N THR A 5 -4.73 22.89 1.02
CA THR A 5 -4.11 22.16 1.11
C THR A 5 -3.57 20.90 1.23
N VAL A 6 -3.14 20.44 1.17
CA VAL A 6 -2.71 19.22 1.71
C VAL A 6 -3.10 17.99 0.98
N SER A 7 -3.57 18.16 -0.15
CA SER A 7 -4.17 17.05 -0.89
C SER A 7 -3.16 16.15 -1.56
N ASN A 8 -1.86 16.46 -1.52
CA ASN A 8 -0.85 15.67 -2.24
C ASN A 8 -0.14 14.70 -1.31
N MET A 9 -0.94 13.94 -0.58
CA MET A 9 -0.39 12.90 0.28
C MET A 9 -0.59 11.54 -0.35
N TYR A 10 0.30 10.62 -0.02
CA TYR A 10 0.25 9.25 -0.50
C TYR A 10 -0.04 8.34 0.68
N ARG A 11 -0.93 7.38 0.47
CA ARG A 11 -1.32 6.43 1.51
C ARG A 11 -1.26 5.02 0.96
N ILE A 12 -1.05 4.07 1.83
CA ILE A 12 -0.98 2.66 1.44
C ILE A 12 -2.23 1.96 1.98
N PHE A 13 -2.88 1.22 1.10
CA PHE A 13 -4.12 0.53 1.40
C PHE A 13 -3.95 -0.97 1.21
N ARG A 14 -4.72 -1.72 1.97
CA ARG A 14 -4.84 -3.15 1.81
C ARG A 14 -6.26 -3.47 1.41
N SER A 15 -6.44 -4.24 0.33
CA SER A 15 -7.75 -4.63 -0.15
C SER A 15 -7.82 -6.14 -0.27
N THR A 16 -8.87 -6.73 0.32
CA THR A 16 -9.15 -8.16 0.21
C THR A 16 -10.42 -8.41 -0.57
N GLY A 17 -11.02 -7.34 -1.10
CA GLY A 17 -12.23 -7.43 -1.88
C GLY A 17 -12.82 -6.05 -2.08
N PRO A 18 -13.89 -5.93 -2.90
CA PRO A 18 -14.42 -4.62 -3.26
C PRO A 18 -14.87 -3.77 -2.07
N LYS A 19 -15.26 -4.40 -0.97
CA LYS A 19 -15.74 -3.68 0.20
C LYS A 19 -14.83 -3.82 1.40
N SER A 20 -13.64 -4.37 1.20
CA SER A 20 -12.72 -4.65 2.31
C SER A 20 -11.40 -3.96 2.05
N THR A 21 -11.42 -2.63 2.06
CA THR A 21 -10.24 -1.81 1.85
C THR A 21 -9.98 -0.97 3.09
N VAL A 22 -8.76 -1.06 3.61
CA VAL A 22 -8.36 -0.28 4.77
C VAL A 22 -7.02 0.37 4.53
N GLU A 23 -6.85 1.56 5.06
CA GLU A 23 -5.55 2.23 5.04
C GLU A 23 -4.67 1.59 6.11
N ILE A 24 -3.47 1.19 5.72
CA ILE A 24 -2.55 0.53 6.65
C ILE A 24 -1.29 1.32 6.92
N SER A 25 -1.01 2.36 6.13
CA SER A 25 0.21 3.14 6.33
C SER A 25 0.07 4.50 5.65
N GLY A 26 0.71 5.49 6.23
CA GLY A 26 0.70 6.85 5.73
C GLY A 26 0.01 7.81 6.68
N PRO A 27 -0.15 9.07 6.29
CA PRO A 27 0.17 9.61 4.97
C PRO A 27 1.65 9.90 4.78
N TYR A 28 2.10 9.89 3.54
CA TYR A 28 3.47 10.22 3.17
C TYR A 28 3.46 11.43 2.24
N LYS A 29 4.40 12.34 2.44
CA LYS A 29 4.44 13.59 1.67
C LYS A 29 4.89 13.39 0.24
N THR A 30 5.71 12.39 -0.01
CA THR A 30 6.23 12.15 -1.36
C THR A 30 5.98 10.71 -1.79
N PHE A 31 5.95 10.52 -3.11
CA PHE A 31 5.82 9.19 -3.66
C PHE A 31 6.99 8.29 -3.22
N GLY A 32 8.20 8.86 -3.18
CA GLY A 32 9.37 8.08 -2.77
C GLY A 32 9.26 7.52 -1.36
N LEU A 33 8.73 8.30 -0.42
CA LEU A 33 8.54 7.83 0.94
C LEU A 33 7.50 6.70 0.99
N ALA A 34 6.40 6.88 0.24
CA ALA A 34 5.36 5.85 0.18
C ALA A 34 5.90 4.58 -0.46
N LYS A 35 6.69 4.73 -1.53
CA LYS A 35 7.28 3.59 -2.23
C LYS A 35 8.21 2.81 -1.32
N LYS A 36 9.02 3.51 -0.56
CA LYS A 36 9.92 2.88 0.40
C LYS A 36 9.14 2.09 1.43
N ALA A 37 8.06 2.68 1.96
CA ALA A 37 7.22 2.00 2.92
C ALA A 37 6.54 0.77 2.31
N LEU A 38 6.11 0.86 1.05
CA LEU A 38 5.50 -0.26 0.36
C LEU A 38 6.49 -1.42 0.21
N TRP A 39 7.73 -1.10 -0.16
CA TRP A 39 8.78 -2.12 -0.27
C TRP A 39 9.07 -2.78 1.07
N GLU A 40 9.02 -2.01 2.16
CA GLU A 40 9.23 -2.57 3.48
C GLU A 40 8.13 -3.55 3.86
N ILE A 41 6.88 -3.22 3.51
CA ILE A 41 5.76 -4.11 3.74
C ILE A 41 5.92 -5.39 2.91
N TYR A 42 6.29 -5.24 1.64
CA TYR A 42 6.52 -6.37 0.76
C TYR A 42 7.60 -7.30 1.34
N ASN A 43 8.74 -6.74 1.74
CA ASN A 43 9.84 -7.52 2.27
C ASN A 43 9.45 -8.24 3.56
N LYS A 44 8.69 -7.57 4.42
CA LYS A 44 8.24 -8.17 5.67
C LYS A 44 7.33 -9.37 5.41
N LEU A 45 6.40 -9.25 4.46
CA LEU A 45 5.52 -10.35 4.12
C LEU A 45 6.29 -11.51 3.51
N MET A 46 7.23 -11.23 2.61
CA MET A 46 8.07 -12.27 2.03
C MET A 46 8.90 -12.97 3.09
N TRP A 47 9.43 -12.19 4.04
CA TRP A 47 10.19 -12.74 5.14
C TRP A 47 9.33 -13.67 5.99
N GLN A 48 8.04 -13.37 6.14
CA GLN A 48 7.11 -14.19 6.89
C GLN A 48 6.60 -15.40 6.11
N GLY A 49 7.08 -15.57 4.87
CA GLY A 49 6.69 -16.73 4.07
C GLY A 49 5.52 -16.48 3.13
N THR A 50 5.01 -15.26 3.08
CA THR A 50 3.94 -14.92 2.16
C THR A 50 4.52 -14.75 0.76
N ILE A 51 3.93 -15.42 -0.22
CA ILE A 51 4.36 -15.27 -1.61
C ILE A 51 3.62 -14.09 -2.23
N CYS A 52 4.37 -13.10 -2.68
CA CYS A 52 3.81 -11.87 -3.24
C CYS A 52 4.36 -11.65 -4.64
N ALA A 53 3.54 -11.07 -5.50
CA ALA A 53 3.95 -10.70 -6.86
C ALA A 53 3.55 -9.25 -7.11
N TRP A 54 4.47 -8.49 -7.71
CA TRP A 54 4.21 -7.10 -8.06
C TRP A 54 3.29 -7.05 -9.27
N ASN A 55 2.22 -6.26 -9.17
CA ASN A 55 1.30 -6.01 -10.28
C ASN A 55 1.85 -4.90 -11.18
N ASN A 56 2.43 -3.89 -10.52
CA ASN A 56 3.07 -2.76 -11.18
C ASN A 56 3.99 -2.11 -10.14
N ASN A 57 4.46 -0.88 -10.39
CA ASN A 57 5.41 -0.26 -9.47
C ASN A 57 4.77 0.35 -8.23
N ILE A 58 3.45 0.27 -8.09
CA ILE A 58 2.75 0.84 -6.94
C ILE A 58 1.84 -0.15 -6.22
N SER A 59 1.81 -1.41 -6.65
CA SER A 59 0.97 -2.40 -5.99
C SER A 59 1.51 -3.82 -6.14
N PHE A 60 1.25 -4.63 -5.14
CA PHE A 60 1.58 -6.05 -5.22
C PHE A 60 0.43 -6.84 -4.61
N THR A 61 0.34 -8.12 -4.98
CA THR A 61 -0.70 -9.01 -4.49
C THR A 61 -0.06 -10.25 -3.89
N GLY A 62 -0.56 -10.67 -2.75
CA GLY A 62 -0.10 -11.88 -2.09
C GLY A 62 -1.28 -12.61 -1.48
N ILE A 63 -1.02 -13.82 -1.00
CA ILE A 63 -2.03 -14.58 -0.29
C ILE A 63 -1.65 -14.55 1.19
N VAL A 64 -2.42 -13.79 1.96
CA VAL A 64 -2.18 -13.59 3.38
C VAL A 64 -3.23 -14.39 4.15
N GLU A 65 -2.76 -15.39 4.89
CA GLU A 65 -3.66 -16.27 5.64
C GLU A 65 -4.77 -16.86 4.78
N GLY A 66 -4.40 -17.25 3.56
CA GLY A 66 -5.35 -17.87 2.64
C GLY A 66 -6.23 -16.90 1.88
N ILE A 67 -6.06 -15.60 2.08
CA ILE A 67 -6.89 -14.58 1.45
C ILE A 67 -6.06 -13.78 0.46
N THR A 68 -6.53 -13.68 -0.78
CA THR A 68 -5.87 -12.86 -1.80
C THR A 68 -5.96 -11.40 -1.38
N THR A 69 -4.80 -10.79 -1.21
CA THR A 69 -4.69 -9.44 -0.66
C THR A 69 -3.85 -8.58 -1.58
N THR A 70 -4.35 -7.41 -1.93
CA THR A 70 -3.61 -6.44 -2.74
C THR A 70 -3.24 -5.26 -1.86
N ILE A 71 -1.97 -4.84 -1.92
CA ILE A 71 -1.48 -3.70 -1.17
C ILE A 71 -0.95 -2.70 -2.18
N TYR A 72 -1.41 -1.46 -2.07
CA TYR A 72 -1.13 -0.46 -3.10
C TYR A 72 -1.06 0.96 -2.52
N ILE A 73 -0.41 1.83 -3.30
CA ILE A 73 -0.30 3.25 -2.98
C ILE A 73 -1.42 3.99 -3.69
N LYS A 74 -2.08 4.88 -2.97
CA LYS A 74 -3.08 5.76 -3.56
C LYS A 74 -2.77 7.19 -3.17
N LYS A 75 -2.84 8.07 -4.14
CA LYS A 75 -2.65 9.51 -3.92
C LYS A 75 -4.00 10.15 -3.66
N ASN A 76 -4.04 11.01 -2.65
CA ASN A 76 -5.25 11.78 -2.36
C ASN A 76 -5.48 12.85 -3.41
#